data_13b6b53f4cd27b464dc2d3f2bb53c4b8
#
_entry.id   13b6b53f4cd27b464dc2d3f2bb53c4b8
#
_cell.length_a   1.000
_cell.length_b   1.000
_cell.length_c   1.000
_cell.angle_alpha   90.00
_cell.angle_beta   90.00
_cell.angle_gamma   90.00
#
_symmetry.space_group_name_H-M   'P 1'
#
loop_
_entity.id
_entity.type
_entity.pdbx_description
1 polymer ?
#
loop_
_entity_poly.entity_id
_entity_poly.type
_entity_poly.pdbx_seq_one_letter_code
_entity_poly.pdbx_strand_id
1 'polypeptide(L)'
;MKLVKSLLLGSAAGLTVVAGAHAADLPIKKAAPVEYVRVCSAYGAGFFFVPGTDTCLRVSGRARFEAGYSQGYQRGGNNGDLMGYRGLGRLNLDARTQTAYGTLRAFVRFELASRTGAYLNSGTQQRIANAFPAVGVDTFGRAQQYVNVDKAFIQFAGLTAGRAASFYDFYAHDFEIIGTSLGSDVASTNLLAYTATFGNGFSATVSIEDPTFRKNPLFGTATAGNAASQFAVFTAAASNLSPVVATNAAGVPIGEAFYDLRQTNRMPDFVGAIRYDAAWGSAQISGAVHELNAQNATTVIGFNGATLAAGSVITPRVQTEYGWAVQGGLKFNLPFIAAGDSLYLQGSYGEGAQIYTGYSQYIGTYTASAGNTQGSPFASYFTDAAVNPLTGKMELSTSWTVVGSYLHYWAPEWRSAIIGSYGEMNFGKTSRNLLGGLNFNGLGNPVNSPGAFLYSAALRDTSQIVAGASIIWSPVKDLDIGVEGLYNRVDLKGGRVIDQNKAPGAVAAGLNAAGLPVAANGAVLPTANSADTFQVRMRVQRDF
;
A
#
# COMPACT_ATOMS: atom_id res chain seq x y z
N MET A 1 -3.01 -77.77 -20.45
CA MET A 1 -4.30 -78.26 -19.95
C MET A 1 -4.44 -78.34 -18.42
N LYS A 2 -3.37 -78.26 -17.62
CA LYS A 2 -3.51 -78.33 -16.14
C LYS A 2 -3.91 -76.95 -15.51
N LEU A 3 -3.55 -75.83 -16.12
CA LEU A 3 -3.88 -74.47 -15.58
C LEU A 3 -5.38 -74.13 -15.72
N VAL A 4 -6.04 -74.56 -16.79
CA VAL A 4 -7.44 -74.24 -17.05
C VAL A 4 -8.38 -75.03 -16.11
N LYS A 5 -7.97 -76.25 -15.72
CA LYS A 5 -8.75 -77.06 -14.75
C LYS A 5 -8.67 -76.51 -13.33
N SER A 6 -7.54 -75.90 -12.95
CA SER A 6 -7.39 -75.25 -11.63
C SER A 6 -8.19 -73.94 -11.53
N LEU A 7 -8.28 -73.15 -12.63
CA LEU A 7 -9.10 -71.95 -12.66
C LEU A 7 -10.60 -72.22 -12.58
N LEU A 8 -11.07 -73.27 -13.23
CA LEU A 8 -12.50 -73.69 -13.21
C LEU A 8 -12.92 -74.30 -11.86
N LEU A 9 -12.05 -75.02 -11.17
CA LEU A 9 -12.31 -75.49 -9.82
C LEU A 9 -12.28 -74.40 -8.75
N GLY A 10 -11.41 -73.35 -8.90
CA GLY A 10 -11.36 -72.23 -8.03
C GLY A 10 -12.60 -71.32 -8.13
N SER A 11 -13.13 -71.15 -9.33
CA SER A 11 -14.32 -70.31 -9.54
C SER A 11 -15.62 -71.01 -9.08
N ALA A 12 -15.70 -72.34 -9.16
CA ALA A 12 -16.85 -73.10 -8.66
C ALA A 12 -16.90 -73.09 -7.11
N ALA A 13 -15.76 -73.16 -6.42
CA ALA A 13 -15.69 -73.04 -4.96
C ALA A 13 -16.05 -71.66 -4.44
N GLY A 14 -15.72 -70.56 -5.21
CA GLY A 14 -16.08 -69.21 -4.87
C GLY A 14 -17.58 -68.90 -4.94
N LEU A 15 -18.29 -69.54 -5.83
CA LEU A 15 -19.74 -69.35 -6.00
C LEU A 15 -20.59 -70.06 -4.96
N THR A 16 -20.11 -71.15 -4.32
CA THR A 16 -20.84 -71.85 -3.26
C THR A 16 -20.74 -71.19 -1.88
N VAL A 17 -19.75 -70.28 -1.65
CA VAL A 17 -19.62 -69.52 -0.39
C VAL A 17 -20.58 -68.35 -0.35
N VAL A 18 -21.02 -67.81 -1.49
CA VAL A 18 -21.91 -66.65 -1.56
C VAL A 18 -23.40 -67.01 -1.33
N ALA A 19 -23.78 -68.28 -1.44
CA ALA A 19 -25.19 -68.71 -1.32
C ALA A 19 -25.65 -68.98 0.13
N GLY A 20 -24.79 -68.78 1.15
CA GLY A 20 -25.12 -69.18 2.53
C GLY A 20 -25.16 -68.03 3.56
N ALA A 21 -24.98 -66.79 3.17
CA ALA A 21 -25.04 -65.70 4.11
C ALA A 21 -26.35 -64.90 4.06
N HIS A 22 -27.46 -65.58 4.38
CA HIS A 22 -28.64 -64.88 4.88
C HIS A 22 -28.36 -64.51 6.35
N ALA A 23 -27.61 -63.43 6.58
CA ALA A 23 -27.62 -62.83 7.87
C ALA A 23 -29.01 -62.28 8.17
N ALA A 24 -29.59 -62.71 9.28
CA ALA A 24 -30.85 -62.18 9.78
C ALA A 24 -30.73 -60.66 9.88
N ASP A 25 -31.48 -59.97 9.04
CA ASP A 25 -31.62 -58.53 9.07
C ASP A 25 -32.36 -58.17 10.36
N LEU A 26 -31.60 -57.96 11.44
CA LEU A 26 -32.13 -57.29 12.60
C LEU A 26 -32.62 -55.92 12.13
N PRO A 27 -33.85 -55.48 12.46
CA PRO A 27 -34.33 -54.17 12.09
C PRO A 27 -33.41 -53.13 12.72
N ILE A 28 -32.40 -52.70 11.96
CA ILE A 28 -31.58 -51.57 12.29
C ILE A 28 -32.53 -50.39 12.26
N LYS A 29 -32.89 -49.89 13.44
CA LYS A 29 -33.50 -48.57 13.57
C LYS A 29 -32.66 -47.64 12.70
N LYS A 30 -33.20 -47.20 11.56
CA LYS A 30 -32.57 -46.21 10.69
C LYS A 30 -32.12 -45.09 11.63
N ALA A 31 -30.82 -45.01 11.87
CA ALA A 31 -30.26 -43.91 12.64
C ALA A 31 -30.79 -42.62 12.01
N ALA A 32 -31.43 -41.80 12.79
CA ALA A 32 -31.84 -40.49 12.32
C ALA A 32 -30.63 -39.85 11.61
N PRO A 33 -30.80 -39.29 10.40
CA PRO A 33 -29.70 -38.68 9.70
C PRO A 33 -29.05 -37.72 10.68
N VAL A 34 -27.80 -37.98 11.01
CA VAL A 34 -27.02 -37.09 11.86
C VAL A 34 -26.86 -35.84 11.04
N GLU A 35 -27.58 -34.79 11.38
CA GLU A 35 -27.42 -33.47 10.78
C GLU A 35 -26.04 -32.94 11.22
N TYR A 36 -25.00 -33.25 10.45
CA TYR A 36 -23.63 -32.92 10.77
C TYR A 36 -23.41 -31.39 10.79
N VAL A 37 -24.25 -30.62 10.09
CA VAL A 37 -24.17 -29.15 10.02
C VAL A 37 -25.58 -28.56 10.00
N ARG A 38 -25.96 -27.87 11.05
CA ARG A 38 -27.21 -27.09 11.12
C ARG A 38 -27.01 -25.76 10.40
N VAL A 39 -27.80 -25.47 9.36
CA VAL A 39 -27.77 -24.21 8.62
C VAL A 39 -28.23 -23.06 9.50
N CYS A 40 -27.50 -21.94 9.48
CA CYS A 40 -27.86 -20.70 10.16
C CYS A 40 -28.39 -19.69 9.13
N SER A 41 -29.69 -19.62 8.93
CA SER A 41 -30.33 -18.73 7.95
C SER A 41 -30.35 -17.26 8.37
N ALA A 42 -30.16 -16.94 9.65
CA ALA A 42 -30.26 -15.60 10.21
C ALA A 42 -29.25 -14.60 9.59
N TYR A 43 -28.13 -15.07 9.06
CA TYR A 43 -27.06 -14.25 8.49
C TYR A 43 -26.83 -14.49 6.99
N GLY A 44 -27.74 -15.20 6.33
CA GLY A 44 -27.68 -15.46 4.90
C GLY A 44 -27.02 -16.79 4.54
N ALA A 45 -26.82 -17.01 3.24
CA ALA A 45 -26.29 -18.27 2.72
C ALA A 45 -24.84 -18.53 3.15
N GLY A 46 -24.50 -19.82 3.38
CA GLY A 46 -23.16 -20.27 3.74
C GLY A 46 -22.83 -20.19 5.23
N PHE A 47 -23.74 -19.69 6.08
CA PHE A 47 -23.57 -19.76 7.53
C PHE A 47 -24.14 -21.07 8.10
N PHE A 48 -23.40 -21.65 9.04
CA PHE A 48 -23.81 -22.85 9.79
C PHE A 48 -23.51 -22.68 11.28
N PHE A 49 -24.30 -23.34 12.12
CA PHE A 49 -24.05 -23.32 13.57
C PHE A 49 -22.79 -24.12 13.92
N VAL A 50 -21.94 -23.54 14.75
CA VAL A 50 -20.85 -24.28 15.39
C VAL A 50 -21.49 -25.27 16.38
N PRO A 51 -21.23 -26.59 16.31
CA PRO A 51 -21.85 -27.59 17.16
C PRO A 51 -21.73 -27.24 18.66
N GLY A 52 -22.87 -27.32 19.38
CA GLY A 52 -22.93 -27.03 20.83
C GLY A 52 -22.92 -25.54 21.20
N THR A 53 -23.06 -24.62 20.21
CA THR A 53 -23.09 -23.17 20.44
C THR A 53 -24.20 -22.49 19.66
N ASP A 54 -24.53 -21.24 20.01
CA ASP A 54 -25.42 -20.34 19.25
C ASP A 54 -24.67 -19.50 18.22
N THR A 55 -23.39 -19.80 17.97
CA THR A 55 -22.55 -19.08 17.03
C THR A 55 -22.71 -19.64 15.62
N CYS A 56 -23.03 -18.76 14.68
CA CYS A 56 -23.06 -19.04 13.25
C CYS A 56 -21.69 -18.71 12.63
N LEU A 57 -21.08 -19.66 11.94
CA LEU A 57 -19.80 -19.51 11.27
C LEU A 57 -19.98 -19.63 9.77
N ARG A 58 -19.33 -18.74 9.02
CA ARG A 58 -19.14 -18.84 7.57
C ARG A 58 -17.65 -18.98 7.27
N VAL A 59 -17.31 -20.00 6.49
CA VAL A 59 -15.99 -20.19 5.90
C VAL A 59 -16.08 -19.79 4.43
N SER A 60 -15.17 -18.97 3.96
CA SER A 60 -15.08 -18.56 2.56
C SER A 60 -13.63 -18.25 2.21
N GLY A 61 -13.33 -18.11 0.94
CA GLY A 61 -11.96 -17.90 0.55
C GLY A 61 -11.77 -17.54 -0.90
N ARG A 62 -10.51 -17.59 -1.32
CA ARG A 62 -10.10 -17.24 -2.68
C ARG A 62 -8.83 -17.97 -3.05
N ALA A 63 -8.78 -18.49 -4.26
CA ALA A 63 -7.55 -18.87 -4.92
C ALA A 63 -7.33 -17.90 -6.10
N ARG A 64 -6.09 -17.39 -6.26
CA ARG A 64 -5.78 -16.41 -7.29
C ARG A 64 -4.41 -16.70 -7.90
N PHE A 65 -4.32 -16.58 -9.20
CA PHE A 65 -3.08 -16.51 -9.96
C PHE A 65 -2.98 -15.16 -10.68
N GLU A 66 -1.82 -14.58 -10.69
CA GLU A 66 -1.52 -13.37 -11.44
C GLU A 66 -0.18 -13.51 -12.17
N ALA A 67 -0.15 -13.03 -13.40
CA ALA A 67 1.07 -12.82 -14.19
C ALA A 67 1.07 -11.38 -14.70
N GLY A 68 2.19 -10.72 -14.67
CA GLY A 68 2.27 -9.33 -15.09
C GLY A 68 3.59 -9.01 -15.76
N TYR A 69 3.51 -8.09 -16.72
CA TYR A 69 4.64 -7.44 -17.35
C TYR A 69 4.74 -6.01 -16.83
N SER A 70 5.95 -5.57 -16.57
CA SER A 70 6.27 -4.19 -16.19
C SER A 70 7.48 -3.72 -16.99
N GLN A 71 7.46 -2.47 -17.43
CA GLN A 71 8.55 -1.90 -18.22
C GLN A 71 9.90 -2.03 -17.51
N GLY A 72 10.93 -2.30 -18.26
CA GLY A 72 12.29 -2.54 -17.77
C GLY A 72 12.88 -1.34 -17.03
N TYR A 73 13.69 -1.65 -16.05
CA TYR A 73 14.38 -0.69 -15.18
C TYR A 73 15.87 -0.72 -15.48
N GLN A 74 16.47 0.40 -15.88
CA GLN A 74 17.86 0.46 -16.35
C GLN A 74 18.83 1.18 -15.41
N ARG A 75 18.39 1.64 -14.24
CA ARG A 75 19.30 2.29 -13.29
C ARG A 75 20.42 1.33 -12.87
N GLY A 76 21.65 1.77 -13.05
CA GLY A 76 22.82 0.97 -12.68
C GLY A 76 23.17 -0.17 -13.65
N GLY A 77 22.65 -0.15 -14.88
CA GLY A 77 22.97 -1.13 -15.90
C GLY A 77 22.35 -2.51 -15.69
N ASN A 78 21.38 -2.63 -14.80
CA ASN A 78 20.72 -3.89 -14.47
C ASN A 78 19.28 -3.87 -14.96
N ASN A 79 19.00 -4.59 -16.05
CA ASN A 79 17.64 -4.91 -16.46
C ASN A 79 17.10 -5.95 -15.48
N GLY A 80 16.27 -5.52 -14.52
CA GLY A 80 15.57 -6.44 -13.63
C GLY A 80 14.59 -7.32 -14.39
N ASP A 81 13.95 -8.25 -13.69
CA ASP A 81 12.90 -9.08 -14.26
C ASP A 81 11.75 -8.18 -14.80
N LEU A 82 11.29 -8.46 -16.01
CA LEU A 82 10.18 -7.75 -16.66
C LEU A 82 8.84 -8.44 -16.36
N MET A 83 8.89 -9.74 -16.08
CA MET A 83 7.72 -10.56 -15.78
C MET A 83 7.71 -10.95 -14.32
N GLY A 84 6.53 -10.89 -13.71
CA GLY A 84 6.30 -11.35 -12.35
C GLY A 84 5.10 -12.27 -12.28
N TYR A 85 5.12 -13.16 -11.31
CA TYR A 85 4.06 -14.13 -11.07
C TYR A 85 3.68 -14.15 -9.60
N ARG A 86 2.39 -14.39 -9.30
CA ARG A 86 1.91 -14.55 -7.93
C ARG A 86 0.81 -15.59 -7.86
N GLY A 87 0.96 -16.56 -6.96
CA GLY A 87 -0.12 -17.41 -6.47
C GLY A 87 -0.57 -16.94 -5.10
N LEU A 88 -1.88 -16.88 -4.83
CA LEU A 88 -2.44 -16.41 -3.56
C LEU A 88 -3.61 -17.29 -3.13
N GLY A 89 -3.59 -17.69 -1.86
CA GLY A 89 -4.72 -18.27 -1.14
C GLY A 89 -5.21 -17.30 -0.06
N ARG A 90 -6.53 -17.14 0.06
CA ARG A 90 -7.20 -16.37 1.12
C ARG A 90 -8.20 -17.23 1.83
N LEU A 91 -8.25 -17.14 3.15
CA LEU A 91 -9.27 -17.78 4.00
C LEU A 91 -9.95 -16.71 4.85
N ASN A 92 -11.26 -16.70 4.85
CA ASN A 92 -12.09 -15.87 5.72
C ASN A 92 -12.89 -16.74 6.67
N LEU A 93 -12.92 -16.34 7.95
CA LEU A 93 -13.78 -16.87 8.99
C LEU A 93 -14.65 -15.72 9.49
N ASP A 94 -15.98 -15.85 9.40
CA ASP A 94 -16.97 -14.86 9.85
C ASP A 94 -17.89 -15.53 10.88
N ALA A 95 -17.63 -15.28 12.15
CA ALA A 95 -18.40 -15.82 13.26
C ALA A 95 -19.38 -14.74 13.78
N ARG A 96 -20.66 -15.12 13.93
CA ARG A 96 -21.72 -14.20 14.38
C ARG A 96 -22.62 -14.85 15.40
N THR A 97 -22.93 -14.11 16.45
CA THR A 97 -23.85 -14.53 17.51
C THR A 97 -24.87 -13.43 17.76
N GLN A 98 -26.15 -13.77 17.81
CA GLN A 98 -27.18 -12.81 18.17
C GLN A 98 -27.19 -12.59 19.69
N THR A 99 -27.19 -11.33 20.12
CA THR A 99 -27.26 -10.96 21.52
C THR A 99 -28.42 -10.00 21.78
N ALA A 100 -28.72 -9.73 23.06
CA ALA A 100 -29.72 -8.75 23.42
C ALA A 100 -29.41 -7.32 22.96
N TYR A 101 -28.11 -7.03 22.69
CA TYR A 101 -27.64 -5.71 22.24
C TYR A 101 -27.33 -5.66 20.73
N GLY A 102 -27.71 -6.69 19.97
CA GLY A 102 -27.45 -6.82 18.55
C GLY A 102 -26.46 -7.94 18.21
N THR A 103 -26.01 -7.96 16.97
CA THR A 103 -25.08 -8.99 16.50
C THR A 103 -23.66 -8.75 17.02
N LEU A 104 -23.11 -9.72 17.73
CA LEU A 104 -21.69 -9.82 18.01
C LEU A 104 -21.02 -10.55 16.84
N ARG A 105 -20.03 -9.94 16.20
CA ARG A 105 -19.30 -10.48 15.06
C ARG A 105 -17.81 -10.52 15.35
N ALA A 106 -17.17 -11.65 15.03
CA ALA A 106 -15.72 -11.77 14.93
C ALA A 106 -15.38 -12.17 13.49
N PHE A 107 -14.50 -11.41 12.86
CA PHE A 107 -14.07 -11.65 11.47
C PHE A 107 -12.55 -11.76 11.40
N VAL A 108 -12.06 -12.83 10.74
CA VAL A 108 -10.64 -13.02 10.50
C VAL A 108 -10.42 -13.35 9.02
N ARG A 109 -9.37 -12.76 8.44
CA ARG A 109 -8.91 -13.03 7.07
C ARG A 109 -7.42 -13.26 7.06
N PHE A 110 -7.03 -14.41 6.57
CA PHE A 110 -5.64 -14.79 6.32
C PHE A 110 -5.35 -14.81 4.83
N GLU A 111 -4.15 -14.39 4.47
CA GLU A 111 -3.62 -14.49 3.12
C GLU A 111 -2.26 -15.15 3.12
N LEU A 112 -2.08 -16.08 2.19
CA LEU A 112 -0.83 -16.77 1.92
C LEU A 112 -0.51 -16.53 0.45
N ALA A 113 0.71 -16.11 0.15
CA ALA A 113 1.09 -15.92 -1.23
C ALA A 113 2.54 -16.32 -1.48
N SER A 114 2.77 -16.76 -2.71
CA SER A 114 4.10 -16.96 -3.29
C SER A 114 4.21 -16.08 -4.52
N ARG A 115 5.32 -15.38 -4.66
CA ARG A 115 5.63 -14.57 -5.84
C ARG A 115 7.03 -14.81 -6.34
N THR A 116 7.22 -14.62 -7.64
CA THR A 116 8.52 -14.71 -8.30
C THR A 116 8.65 -13.63 -9.37
N GLY A 117 9.88 -13.25 -9.69
CA GLY A 117 10.20 -12.28 -10.73
C GLY A 117 9.93 -10.83 -10.34
N ALA A 118 9.56 -10.00 -11.31
CA ALA A 118 9.33 -8.57 -11.12
C ALA A 118 8.27 -8.30 -10.06
N TYR A 119 8.47 -7.22 -9.31
CA TYR A 119 7.45 -6.76 -8.36
C TYR A 119 6.19 -6.35 -9.13
N LEU A 120 5.11 -7.07 -8.90
CA LEU A 120 3.81 -6.69 -9.41
C LEU A 120 3.26 -5.61 -8.48
N ASN A 121 3.42 -4.34 -8.84
CA ASN A 121 2.84 -3.22 -8.11
C ASN A 121 1.33 -3.37 -8.12
N SER A 122 0.73 -3.83 -7.05
CA SER A 122 -0.70 -4.03 -6.96
C SER A 122 -1.18 -4.00 -5.55
N GLY A 123 -2.23 -3.23 -5.36
CA GLY A 123 -3.15 -3.26 -4.23
C GLY A 123 -2.59 -3.63 -2.86
N THR A 124 -3.47 -3.77 -1.94
CA THR A 124 -3.21 -4.06 -0.52
C THR A 124 -2.23 -5.20 -0.29
N GLN A 125 -2.36 -6.30 -1.03
CA GLN A 125 -1.57 -7.51 -0.79
C GLN A 125 -0.10 -7.36 -1.16
N GLN A 126 0.19 -6.65 -2.25
CA GLN A 126 1.57 -6.40 -2.64
C GLN A 126 2.25 -5.44 -1.66
N ARG A 127 1.52 -4.47 -1.15
CA ARG A 127 2.01 -3.56 -0.12
C ARG A 127 2.42 -4.32 1.13
N ILE A 128 1.59 -5.23 1.58
CA ILE A 128 1.85 -6.07 2.74
C ILE A 128 3.06 -6.96 2.52
N ALA A 129 3.19 -7.57 1.34
CA ALA A 129 4.36 -8.37 1.00
C ALA A 129 5.68 -7.59 1.04
N ASN A 130 5.62 -6.28 0.80
CA ASN A 130 6.79 -5.40 0.90
C ASN A 130 7.03 -4.88 2.32
N ALA A 131 5.99 -4.81 3.16
CA ALA A 131 6.10 -4.31 4.53
C ALA A 131 6.62 -5.35 5.52
N PHE A 132 6.28 -6.61 5.32
CA PHE A 132 6.63 -7.67 6.25
C PHE A 132 7.74 -8.57 5.71
N PRO A 133 8.63 -9.08 6.59
CA PRO A 133 9.62 -10.05 6.18
C PRO A 133 8.96 -11.25 5.50
N ALA A 134 9.49 -11.65 4.37
CA ALA A 134 9.04 -12.87 3.69
C ALA A 134 9.41 -14.10 4.51
N VAL A 135 8.53 -15.10 4.53
CA VAL A 135 8.78 -16.39 5.19
C VAL A 135 9.88 -17.17 4.46
N GLY A 136 9.98 -16.99 3.14
CA GLY A 136 11.04 -17.56 2.32
C GLY A 136 11.43 -16.62 1.20
N VAL A 137 12.72 -16.41 1.02
CA VAL A 137 13.30 -15.52 0.00
C VAL A 137 14.46 -16.22 -0.64
N ASP A 138 14.58 -16.17 -1.96
CA ASP A 138 15.77 -16.64 -2.67
C ASP A 138 16.96 -15.68 -2.46
N THR A 139 18.17 -16.11 -2.84
CA THR A 139 19.41 -15.34 -2.67
C THR A 139 19.35 -13.94 -3.28
N PHE A 140 18.54 -13.73 -4.30
CA PHE A 140 18.40 -12.45 -5.01
C PHE A 140 17.11 -11.70 -4.66
N GLY A 141 16.27 -12.20 -3.75
CA GLY A 141 15.00 -11.60 -3.36
C GLY A 141 13.91 -11.65 -4.43
N ARG A 142 14.06 -12.47 -5.47
CA ARG A 142 13.12 -12.58 -6.61
C ARG A 142 12.01 -13.58 -6.37
N ALA A 143 12.20 -14.52 -5.44
CA ALA A 143 11.18 -15.46 -5.00
C ALA A 143 10.86 -15.20 -3.53
N GLN A 144 9.59 -14.99 -3.19
CA GLN A 144 9.16 -14.69 -1.83
C GLN A 144 7.87 -15.43 -1.49
N GLN A 145 7.79 -15.90 -0.25
CA GLN A 145 6.54 -16.37 0.34
C GLN A 145 6.17 -15.48 1.52
N TYR A 146 4.91 -15.17 1.69
CA TYR A 146 4.43 -14.37 2.80
C TYR A 146 3.10 -14.84 3.34
N VAL A 147 2.91 -14.60 4.63
CA VAL A 147 1.68 -14.83 5.38
C VAL A 147 1.23 -13.50 5.94
N ASN A 148 -0.03 -13.18 5.80
CA ASN A 148 -0.60 -11.94 6.28
C ASN A 148 -1.92 -12.16 7.00
N VAL A 149 -2.08 -11.52 8.15
CA VAL A 149 -3.39 -11.31 8.78
C VAL A 149 -3.96 -10.01 8.21
N ASP A 150 -4.71 -10.13 7.12
CA ASP A 150 -5.27 -8.94 6.45
C ASP A 150 -6.32 -8.25 7.32
N LYS A 151 -7.22 -9.03 7.93
CA LYS A 151 -8.25 -8.53 8.85
C LYS A 151 -8.40 -9.44 10.06
N ALA A 152 -8.58 -8.84 11.23
CA ALA A 152 -8.93 -9.53 12.47
C ALA A 152 -9.63 -8.52 13.39
N PHE A 153 -10.96 -8.51 13.42
CA PHE A 153 -11.72 -7.52 14.16
C PHE A 153 -12.98 -8.09 14.80
N ILE A 154 -13.45 -7.38 15.81
CA ILE A 154 -14.72 -7.59 16.50
C ILE A 154 -15.63 -6.42 16.18
N GLN A 155 -16.91 -6.69 15.93
CA GLN A 155 -17.96 -5.68 15.81
C GLN A 155 -19.08 -5.99 16.80
N PHE A 156 -19.52 -4.96 17.52
CA PHE A 156 -20.60 -5.09 18.50
C PHE A 156 -21.26 -3.72 18.79
N ALA A 157 -22.56 -3.60 18.61
CA ALA A 157 -23.34 -2.41 18.97
C ALA A 157 -22.74 -1.07 18.47
N GLY A 158 -22.27 -1.04 17.21
CA GLY A 158 -21.61 0.13 16.61
C GLY A 158 -20.09 0.19 16.84
N LEU A 159 -19.55 -0.54 17.81
CA LEU A 159 -18.11 -0.65 18.04
C LEU A 159 -17.45 -1.53 16.97
N THR A 160 -16.29 -1.12 16.47
CA THR A 160 -15.37 -1.96 15.68
C THR A 160 -13.99 -1.87 16.32
N ALA A 161 -13.41 -3.01 16.70
CA ALA A 161 -12.11 -3.08 17.35
C ALA A 161 -11.24 -4.16 16.72
N GLY A 162 -9.99 -3.84 16.40
CA GLY A 162 -9.00 -4.76 15.84
C GLY A 162 -8.46 -4.29 14.49
N ARG A 163 -7.95 -5.23 13.68
CA ARG A 163 -7.38 -4.93 12.38
C ARG A 163 -8.46 -4.92 11.30
N ALA A 164 -8.78 -3.75 10.78
CA ALA A 164 -9.84 -3.55 9.79
C ALA A 164 -9.44 -2.48 8.75
N ALA A 165 -10.23 -2.31 7.69
CA ALA A 165 -10.06 -1.18 6.77
C ALA A 165 -10.28 0.14 7.51
N SER A 166 -9.48 1.15 7.18
CA SER A 166 -9.63 2.50 7.73
C SER A 166 -11.01 3.09 7.38
N PHE A 167 -11.62 3.78 8.30
CA PHE A 167 -12.86 4.52 8.05
C PHE A 167 -12.66 5.80 7.22
N TYR A 168 -11.41 6.19 6.99
CA TYR A 168 -11.09 7.28 6.07
C TYR A 168 -11.32 6.87 4.61
N ASP A 169 -10.94 5.63 4.23
CA ASP A 169 -10.94 5.16 2.86
C ASP A 169 -12.37 4.96 2.33
N PHE A 170 -12.60 5.33 1.07
CA PHE A 170 -13.90 5.17 0.41
C PHE A 170 -13.81 4.28 -0.82
N TYR A 171 -13.03 4.64 -1.84
CA TYR A 171 -12.75 3.80 -2.99
C TYR A 171 -11.45 3.03 -2.75
N ALA A 172 -11.55 1.72 -2.61
CA ALA A 172 -10.44 0.84 -2.29
C ALA A 172 -10.05 -0.04 -3.49
N HIS A 173 -10.01 0.53 -4.69
CA HIS A 173 -9.65 -0.16 -5.94
C HIS A 173 -10.51 -1.40 -6.24
N ASP A 174 -11.82 -1.30 -6.00
CA ASP A 174 -12.77 -2.42 -6.13
C ASP A 174 -12.86 -2.96 -7.57
N PHE A 175 -12.64 -2.10 -8.57
CA PHE A 175 -12.77 -2.46 -9.98
C PHE A 175 -11.45 -2.81 -10.65
N GLU A 176 -10.34 -2.62 -9.96
CA GLU A 176 -9.00 -2.73 -10.52
C GLU A 176 -8.40 -4.13 -10.31
N ILE A 177 -7.66 -4.60 -11.29
CA ILE A 177 -6.79 -5.77 -11.17
C ILE A 177 -5.45 -5.35 -10.54
N ILE A 178 -4.86 -4.28 -11.03
CA ILE A 178 -3.55 -3.79 -10.57
C ILE A 178 -3.70 -3.01 -9.27
N GLY A 179 -4.72 -2.14 -9.16
CA GLY A 179 -5.01 -1.37 -7.96
C GLY A 179 -3.93 -0.33 -7.65
N THR A 180 -3.63 0.54 -8.62
CA THR A 180 -2.55 1.54 -8.53
C THR A 180 -3.00 2.95 -8.87
N SER A 181 -4.28 3.24 -8.97
CA SER A 181 -4.77 4.62 -9.10
C SER A 181 -4.43 5.44 -7.86
N LEU A 182 -4.32 6.76 -8.01
CA LEU A 182 -4.11 7.65 -6.88
C LEU A 182 -5.36 7.67 -5.99
N GLY A 183 -5.19 7.62 -4.70
CA GLY A 183 -6.29 7.63 -3.74
C GLY A 183 -5.89 6.90 -2.48
N SER A 184 -6.55 7.25 -1.38
CA SER A 184 -6.31 6.56 -0.13
C SER A 184 -6.89 5.15 -0.17
N ASP A 185 -6.03 4.16 -0.11
CA ASP A 185 -6.36 2.77 0.13
C ASP A 185 -5.18 2.14 0.85
N VAL A 186 -5.14 2.23 2.15
CA VAL A 186 -4.13 1.57 2.97
C VAL A 186 -4.63 0.19 3.36
N ALA A 187 -3.72 -0.78 3.34
CA ALA A 187 -3.97 -2.07 3.94
C ALA A 187 -4.60 -1.88 5.33
N SER A 188 -5.37 -2.85 5.79
CA SER A 188 -6.03 -2.77 7.09
C SER A 188 -5.10 -2.26 8.19
N THR A 189 -5.60 -1.40 9.03
CA THR A 189 -4.91 -0.84 10.20
C THR A 189 -5.52 -1.37 11.49
N ASN A 190 -4.77 -1.30 12.61
CA ASN A 190 -5.34 -1.56 13.93
C ASN A 190 -6.13 -0.33 14.36
N LEU A 191 -7.38 -0.53 14.73
CA LEU A 191 -8.27 0.58 15.04
C LEU A 191 -9.27 0.24 16.15
N LEU A 192 -9.78 1.28 16.77
CA LEU A 192 -10.97 1.27 17.61
C LEU A 192 -11.90 2.37 17.11
N ALA A 193 -13.07 1.99 16.65
CA ALA A 193 -14.04 2.90 16.05
C ALA A 193 -15.43 2.71 16.63
N TYR A 194 -16.19 3.78 16.62
CA TYR A 194 -17.63 3.75 16.90
C TYR A 194 -18.41 4.39 15.77
N THR A 195 -19.39 3.66 15.25
CA THR A 195 -20.29 4.10 14.19
C THR A 195 -21.69 4.26 14.75
N ALA A 196 -22.22 5.48 14.70
CA ALA A 196 -23.61 5.79 14.98
C ALA A 196 -24.41 5.78 13.68
N THR A 197 -25.57 5.13 13.68
CA THR A 197 -26.51 5.12 12.56
C THR A 197 -27.72 5.97 12.92
N PHE A 198 -28.08 6.93 12.05
CA PHE A 198 -29.17 7.90 12.31
C PHE A 198 -30.47 7.55 11.57
N GLY A 199 -30.52 6.42 10.89
CA GLY A 199 -31.61 6.04 10.00
C GLY A 199 -31.51 6.68 8.61
N ASN A 200 -32.42 6.29 7.71
CA ASN A 200 -32.48 6.78 6.33
C ASN A 200 -31.16 6.75 5.56
N GLY A 201 -30.25 5.80 5.89
CA GLY A 201 -28.96 5.64 5.22
C GLY A 201 -27.81 6.47 5.77
N PHE A 202 -28.04 7.36 6.76
CA PHE A 202 -26.98 8.17 7.36
C PHE A 202 -26.24 7.42 8.48
N SER A 203 -24.93 7.53 8.48
CA SER A 203 -24.06 7.09 9.56
C SER A 203 -22.89 8.06 9.76
N ALA A 204 -22.38 8.11 11.00
CA ALA A 204 -21.16 8.82 11.33
C ALA A 204 -20.24 7.92 12.15
N THR A 205 -18.96 7.96 11.86
CA THR A 205 -17.93 7.16 12.52
C THR A 205 -16.85 8.07 13.07
N VAL A 206 -16.40 7.76 14.28
CA VAL A 206 -15.15 8.26 14.84
C VAL A 206 -14.24 7.09 15.11
N SER A 207 -12.95 7.22 14.78
CA SER A 207 -11.97 6.16 14.88
C SER A 207 -10.64 6.69 15.40
N ILE A 208 -9.95 5.89 16.21
CA ILE A 208 -8.55 6.02 16.52
C ILE A 208 -7.82 4.88 15.81
N GLU A 209 -6.80 5.21 15.04
CA GLU A 209 -6.13 4.28 14.12
C GLU A 209 -4.62 4.28 14.35
N ASP A 210 -3.98 3.12 14.15
CA ASP A 210 -2.53 2.99 14.21
C ASP A 210 -1.89 3.76 13.04
N PRO A 211 -1.05 4.76 13.31
CA PRO A 211 -0.47 5.61 12.28
C PRO A 211 0.63 4.95 11.46
N THR A 212 1.08 3.73 11.84
CA THR A 212 2.29 3.10 11.26
C THR A 212 2.26 3.03 9.73
N PHE A 213 1.11 2.74 9.12
CA PHE A 213 0.97 2.65 7.67
C PHE A 213 0.52 3.95 7.00
N ARG A 214 0.40 5.03 7.78
CA ARG A 214 -0.07 6.35 7.31
C ARG A 214 1.01 7.42 7.35
N LYS A 215 2.23 7.12 7.80
CA LYS A 215 3.36 8.05 7.86
C LYS A 215 4.33 7.83 6.72
N ASN A 216 4.57 8.87 5.91
CA ASN A 216 5.73 8.93 5.05
C ASN A 216 6.97 9.34 5.87
N PRO A 217 8.18 8.93 5.44
CA PRO A 217 9.40 9.42 6.05
C PRO A 217 9.48 10.94 5.98
N LEU A 218 9.98 11.59 7.02
CA LEU A 218 10.35 12.98 6.96
C LEU A 218 11.57 13.16 6.05
N PHE A 219 11.61 14.23 5.27
CA PHE A 219 12.77 14.52 4.45
C PHE A 219 13.92 14.97 5.32
N GLY A 220 15.01 14.24 5.23
CA GLY A 220 16.26 14.55 5.89
C GLY A 220 17.43 14.10 5.05
N THR A 221 18.60 14.62 5.35
CA THR A 221 19.83 14.21 4.73
C THR A 221 20.40 13.03 5.50
N ALA A 222 20.76 11.95 4.79
CA ALA A 222 21.52 10.87 5.40
C ALA A 222 22.96 11.31 5.58
N THR A 223 23.60 10.92 6.68
CA THR A 223 25.06 11.01 6.81
C THR A 223 25.78 10.26 5.70
N ALA A 224 26.94 10.78 5.31
CA ALA A 224 27.75 10.27 4.20
C ALA A 224 27.80 8.75 4.13
N GLY A 225 27.39 8.21 2.99
CA GLY A 225 27.55 6.80 2.63
C GLY A 225 26.29 6.00 2.35
N ASN A 226 25.07 6.51 2.60
CA ASN A 226 23.84 5.72 2.43
C ASN A 226 22.69 6.50 1.77
N ALA A 227 22.77 6.69 0.45
CA ALA A 227 21.67 7.25 -0.33
C ALA A 227 20.38 6.40 -0.25
N ALA A 228 20.49 5.12 0.07
CA ALA A 228 19.36 4.21 0.28
C ALA A 228 18.65 4.44 1.63
N SER A 229 19.28 5.12 2.58
CA SER A 229 18.78 5.26 3.95
C SER A 229 17.68 6.30 4.11
N GLN A 230 17.47 7.18 3.15
CA GLN A 230 16.37 8.16 3.21
C GLN A 230 14.99 7.49 3.26
N PHE A 231 14.91 6.27 2.73
CA PHE A 231 13.67 5.50 2.69
C PHE A 231 13.76 4.14 3.39
N ALA A 232 14.94 3.78 3.88
CA ALA A 232 15.13 2.54 4.63
C ALA A 232 14.70 2.72 6.09
N VAL A 233 13.42 2.94 6.30
CA VAL A 233 12.80 3.10 7.65
C VAL A 233 13.00 1.85 8.52
N PHE A 234 13.45 0.74 7.94
CA PHE A 234 13.46 -0.58 8.59
C PHE A 234 14.83 -1.26 8.71
N THR A 235 15.89 -0.71 8.20
CA THR A 235 17.21 -1.27 8.50
C THR A 235 17.79 -0.57 9.73
N ALA A 236 18.05 -1.32 10.77
CA ALA A 236 18.58 -0.85 12.06
C ALA A 236 19.91 -0.07 11.96
N ALA A 237 20.47 0.07 10.77
CA ALA A 237 21.75 0.72 10.51
C ALA A 237 21.64 2.09 9.81
N ALA A 238 20.44 2.52 9.42
CA ALA A 238 20.25 3.77 8.69
C ALA A 238 19.57 4.81 9.58
N SER A 239 20.34 5.67 10.19
CA SER A 239 19.83 6.88 10.83
C SER A 239 19.42 7.88 9.74
N ASN A 240 18.15 8.22 9.67
CA ASN A 240 17.65 9.34 8.87
C ASN A 240 18.04 10.64 9.59
N LEU A 241 19.28 11.08 9.44
CA LEU A 241 19.76 12.28 10.09
C LEU A 241 19.49 13.49 9.20
N SER A 242 18.90 14.53 9.76
CA SER A 242 18.77 15.85 9.12
C SER A 242 19.68 16.85 9.82
N PRO A 243 20.56 17.54 9.10
CA PRO A 243 21.35 18.59 9.69
C PRO A 243 20.50 19.82 9.99
N VAL A 244 20.76 20.42 11.12
CA VAL A 244 20.27 21.72 11.53
C VAL A 244 21.46 22.56 11.93
N VAL A 245 21.51 23.84 11.55
CA VAL A 245 22.65 24.71 11.84
C VAL A 245 22.79 24.93 13.36
N ALA A 246 23.94 24.56 13.89
CA ALA A 246 24.29 24.82 15.27
C ALA A 246 24.97 26.19 15.40
N THR A 247 24.56 26.98 16.40
CA THR A 247 25.10 28.30 16.67
C THR A 247 25.73 28.39 18.05
N ASN A 248 26.65 29.33 18.27
CA ASN A 248 27.10 29.68 19.61
C ASN A 248 26.07 30.59 20.33
N ALA A 249 26.36 30.95 21.58
CA ALA A 249 25.51 31.84 22.38
C ALA A 249 25.27 33.23 21.76
N ALA A 250 26.13 33.68 20.85
CA ALA A 250 26.00 34.91 20.10
C ALA A 250 25.19 34.74 18.78
N GLY A 251 24.64 33.55 18.51
CA GLY A 251 23.89 33.24 17.29
C GLY A 251 24.74 33.02 16.05
N VAL A 252 26.08 32.96 16.19
CA VAL A 252 26.98 32.70 15.06
C VAL A 252 26.96 31.23 14.70
N PRO A 253 26.74 30.86 13.41
CA PRO A 253 26.82 29.49 12.95
C PRO A 253 28.23 28.90 13.17
N ILE A 254 28.33 27.77 13.87
CA ILE A 254 29.60 27.12 14.22
C ILE A 254 29.66 25.64 13.78
N GLY A 255 28.54 25.06 13.40
CA GLY A 255 28.49 23.67 13.00
C GLY A 255 27.08 23.21 12.66
N GLU A 256 26.91 21.91 12.66
CA GLU A 256 25.64 21.22 12.38
C GLU A 256 25.29 20.28 13.52
N ALA A 257 24.01 20.25 13.89
CA ALA A 257 23.43 19.22 14.75
C ALA A 257 22.62 18.27 13.89
N PHE A 258 22.69 16.97 14.16
CA PHE A 258 21.98 15.95 13.40
C PHE A 258 20.81 15.41 14.21
N TYR A 259 19.60 15.57 13.67
CA TYR A 259 18.38 15.00 14.23
C TYR A 259 18.04 13.70 13.55
N ASP A 260 17.67 12.68 14.32
CA ASP A 260 17.11 11.45 13.80
C ASP A 260 15.64 11.70 13.42
N LEU A 261 15.35 11.63 12.13
CA LEU A 261 14.01 11.88 11.57
C LEU A 261 13.09 10.64 11.59
N ARG A 262 13.51 9.54 12.20
CA ARG A 262 12.61 8.40 12.42
C ARG A 262 11.45 8.85 13.30
N GLN A 263 10.25 8.69 12.77
CA GLN A 263 9.03 8.98 13.51
C GLN A 263 8.70 7.84 14.45
N THR A 264 8.16 8.18 15.62
CA THR A 264 7.63 7.24 16.60
C THR A 264 6.13 7.43 16.76
N ASN A 265 5.42 6.35 17.06
CA ASN A 265 3.98 6.42 17.35
C ASN A 265 3.78 6.84 18.80
N ARG A 266 3.52 8.14 19.04
CA ARG A 266 3.23 8.71 20.35
C ARG A 266 1.75 8.99 20.53
N MET A 267 1.05 9.20 19.41
CA MET A 267 -0.37 9.48 19.35
C MET A 267 -0.99 8.67 18.20
N PRO A 268 -2.21 8.12 18.35
CA PRO A 268 -2.93 7.51 17.24
C PRO A 268 -3.38 8.57 16.23
N ASP A 269 -3.69 8.15 15.01
CA ASP A 269 -4.40 8.98 14.06
C ASP A 269 -5.88 9.07 14.47
N PHE A 270 -6.45 10.26 14.38
CA PHE A 270 -7.88 10.50 14.59
C PHE A 270 -8.58 10.62 13.25
N VAL A 271 -9.56 9.76 13.04
CA VAL A 271 -10.33 9.71 11.80
C VAL A 271 -11.82 9.95 12.11
N GLY A 272 -12.45 10.79 11.31
CA GLY A 272 -13.89 11.00 11.31
C GLY A 272 -14.48 10.79 9.92
N ALA A 273 -15.63 10.15 9.81
CA ALA A 273 -16.34 9.96 8.55
C ALA A 273 -17.85 10.13 8.73
N ILE A 274 -18.49 10.76 7.75
CA ILE A 274 -19.94 10.81 7.58
C ILE A 274 -20.28 10.14 6.27
N ARG A 275 -21.19 9.17 6.30
CA ARG A 275 -21.57 8.37 5.14
C ARG A 275 -23.08 8.37 4.96
N TYR A 276 -23.50 8.42 3.72
CA TYR A 276 -24.88 8.26 3.29
C TYR A 276 -24.98 7.14 2.26
N ASP A 277 -25.79 6.14 2.54
CA ASP A 277 -26.07 5.01 1.64
C ASP A 277 -27.53 5.06 1.19
N ALA A 278 -27.76 4.99 -0.12
CA ALA A 278 -29.08 5.05 -0.74
C ALA A 278 -29.18 4.10 -1.95
N ALA A 279 -30.36 3.95 -2.52
CA ALA A 279 -30.58 3.10 -3.70
C ALA A 279 -29.75 3.54 -4.93
N TRP A 280 -29.50 4.85 -5.08
CA TRP A 280 -28.68 5.38 -6.16
C TRP A 280 -27.16 5.12 -6.00
N GLY A 281 -26.72 4.80 -4.77
CA GLY A 281 -25.29 4.61 -4.45
C GLY A 281 -24.94 5.06 -3.04
N SER A 282 -23.75 5.62 -2.86
CA SER A 282 -23.27 6.11 -1.57
C SER A 282 -22.43 7.37 -1.71
N ALA A 283 -22.41 8.18 -0.65
CA ALA A 283 -21.55 9.35 -0.50
C ALA A 283 -20.84 9.29 0.84
N GLN A 284 -19.58 9.74 0.88
CA GLN A 284 -18.81 9.83 2.11
C GLN A 284 -17.96 11.09 2.13
N ILE A 285 -17.87 11.73 3.30
CA ILE A 285 -16.86 12.73 3.62
C ILE A 285 -16.10 12.19 4.81
N SER A 286 -14.76 12.18 4.72
CA SER A 286 -13.88 11.75 5.80
C SER A 286 -12.74 12.75 6.01
N GLY A 287 -12.24 12.80 7.25
CA GLY A 287 -11.10 13.61 7.65
C GLY A 287 -10.21 12.85 8.60
N ALA A 288 -8.91 13.17 8.57
CA ALA A 288 -7.90 12.58 9.43
C ALA A 288 -6.93 13.63 9.94
N VAL A 289 -6.40 13.39 11.13
CA VAL A 289 -5.30 14.17 11.73
C VAL A 289 -4.29 13.21 12.29
N HIS A 290 -3.00 13.45 12.00
CA HIS A 290 -1.91 12.65 12.55
C HIS A 290 -0.70 13.48 12.99
N GLU A 291 0.14 12.87 13.86
CA GLU A 291 1.31 13.50 14.43
C GLU A 291 2.56 13.21 13.59
N LEU A 292 3.33 14.26 13.30
CA LEU A 292 4.67 14.20 12.74
C LEU A 292 5.68 14.56 13.84
N ASN A 293 6.66 13.69 14.07
CA ASN A 293 7.65 13.89 15.12
C ASN A 293 9.05 13.43 14.68
N ALA A 294 10.06 14.00 15.29
CA ALA A 294 11.45 13.59 15.13
C ALA A 294 12.08 13.31 16.50
N GLN A 295 13.18 12.56 16.50
CA GLN A 295 13.96 12.27 17.69
C GLN A 295 14.85 13.48 18.06
N ASN A 296 15.48 13.45 19.22
CA ASN A 296 16.41 14.48 19.65
C ASN A 296 17.69 14.47 18.80
N ALA A 297 18.42 15.59 18.80
CA ALA A 297 19.74 15.68 18.18
C ALA A 297 20.69 14.62 18.77
N THR A 298 21.39 13.91 17.89
CA THR A 298 22.29 12.82 18.28
C THR A 298 23.73 13.28 18.37
N THR A 299 24.15 14.24 17.54
CA THR A 299 25.55 14.68 17.42
C THR A 299 25.62 16.11 16.94
N VAL A 300 26.56 16.89 17.47
CA VAL A 300 26.89 18.24 17.00
C VAL A 300 28.33 18.23 16.47
N ILE A 301 28.50 18.63 15.23
CA ILE A 301 29.79 18.64 14.56
C ILE A 301 30.08 20.06 14.05
N GLY A 302 31.26 20.59 14.36
CA GLY A 302 31.73 21.87 13.82
C GLY A 302 31.95 21.80 12.31
N PHE A 303 31.88 22.93 11.62
CA PHE A 303 32.15 23.00 10.16
C PHE A 303 33.55 22.54 9.77
N ASN A 304 34.47 22.48 10.68
CA ASN A 304 35.82 21.92 10.52
C ASN A 304 35.90 20.41 10.83
N GLY A 305 34.76 19.76 11.08
CA GLY A 305 34.68 18.34 11.45
C GLY A 305 34.99 18.03 12.92
N ALA A 306 35.27 19.05 13.75
CA ALA A 306 35.49 18.83 15.18
C ALA A 306 34.17 18.64 15.93
N THR A 307 34.15 17.74 16.90
CA THR A 307 33.01 17.60 17.82
C THR A 307 32.97 18.84 18.74
N LEU A 308 31.81 19.51 18.77
CA LEU A 308 31.62 20.68 19.62
C LEU A 308 31.17 20.28 21.03
N ALA A 309 31.69 20.97 22.05
CA ALA A 309 31.35 20.66 23.42
C ALA A 309 29.87 20.94 23.72
N ALA A 310 29.21 20.04 24.39
CA ALA A 310 27.83 20.22 24.83
C ALA A 310 27.72 21.45 25.74
N GLY A 311 26.69 22.27 25.56
CA GLY A 311 26.46 23.49 26.33
C GLY A 311 27.12 24.75 25.76
N SER A 312 28.10 24.65 24.85
CA SER A 312 28.64 25.77 24.09
C SER A 312 27.87 26.01 22.76
N VAL A 313 26.93 25.16 22.45
CA VAL A 313 26.21 25.12 21.20
C VAL A 313 24.72 25.24 21.44
N ILE A 314 24.06 26.07 20.68
CA ILE A 314 22.61 26.21 20.61
C ILE A 314 22.14 25.49 19.35
N THR A 315 21.25 24.52 19.49
CA THR A 315 20.62 23.83 18.37
C THR A 315 19.13 24.10 18.40
N PRO A 316 18.53 24.48 17.26
CA PRO A 316 17.07 24.56 17.17
C PRO A 316 16.48 23.17 17.42
N ARG A 317 15.45 23.11 18.24
CA ARG A 317 14.74 21.83 18.50
C ARG A 317 13.75 21.59 17.36
N VAL A 318 13.77 20.39 16.78
CA VAL A 318 12.73 19.98 15.83
C VAL A 318 11.41 19.85 16.60
N GLN A 319 10.42 20.61 16.16
CA GLN A 319 9.10 20.65 16.79
C GLN A 319 8.21 19.53 16.24
N THR A 320 7.26 19.10 17.06
CA THR A 320 6.18 18.23 16.61
C THR A 320 5.18 19.05 15.81
N GLU A 321 4.74 18.53 14.68
CA GLU A 321 3.71 19.12 13.83
C GLU A 321 2.55 18.14 13.63
N TYR A 322 1.42 18.64 13.15
CA TYR A 322 0.23 17.83 12.88
C TYR A 322 -0.14 17.95 11.42
N GLY A 323 -0.15 16.78 10.75
CA GLY A 323 -0.68 16.65 9.41
C GLY A 323 -2.20 16.41 9.46
N TRP A 324 -2.88 16.81 8.40
CA TRP A 324 -4.32 16.57 8.23
C TRP A 324 -4.69 16.29 6.78
N ALA A 325 -5.79 15.59 6.60
CA ALA A 325 -6.35 15.33 5.27
C ALA A 325 -7.87 15.30 5.31
N VAL A 326 -8.47 15.62 4.18
CA VAL A 326 -9.92 15.52 3.93
C VAL A 326 -10.16 14.83 2.60
N GLN A 327 -11.23 14.01 2.54
CA GLN A 327 -11.62 13.25 1.37
C GLN A 327 -13.12 13.32 1.19
N GLY A 328 -13.57 13.46 -0.07
CA GLY A 328 -14.96 13.27 -0.48
C GLY A 328 -15.05 12.17 -1.52
N GLY A 329 -16.03 11.29 -1.40
CA GLY A 329 -16.26 10.19 -2.31
C GLY A 329 -17.74 10.00 -2.65
N LEU A 330 -18.00 9.62 -3.91
CA LEU A 330 -19.33 9.33 -4.44
C LEU A 330 -19.27 8.00 -5.20
N LYS A 331 -20.25 7.14 -4.96
CA LYS A 331 -20.52 5.97 -5.77
C LYS A 331 -21.91 6.08 -6.36
N PHE A 332 -22.04 5.92 -7.66
CA PHE A 332 -23.31 5.86 -8.37
C PHE A 332 -23.56 4.45 -8.89
N ASN A 333 -24.72 3.89 -8.57
CA ASN A 333 -25.23 2.69 -9.23
C ASN A 333 -25.96 3.13 -10.51
N LEU A 334 -25.61 2.55 -11.66
CA LEU A 334 -26.08 2.98 -12.98
C LEU A 334 -26.86 1.84 -13.70
N PRO A 335 -27.88 1.23 -13.03
CA PRO A 335 -28.58 0.07 -13.59
C PRO A 335 -29.37 0.41 -14.87
N PHE A 336 -29.59 1.68 -15.16
CA PHE A 336 -30.24 2.17 -16.38
C PHE A 336 -29.30 2.10 -17.61
N ILE A 337 -27.97 1.95 -17.44
CA ILE A 337 -27.02 1.69 -18.52
C ILE A 337 -26.90 0.18 -18.72
N ALA A 338 -26.45 -0.53 -17.68
CA ALA A 338 -26.48 -1.98 -17.62
C ALA A 338 -26.59 -2.45 -16.16
N ALA A 339 -27.16 -3.63 -15.94
CA ALA A 339 -27.29 -4.19 -14.61
C ALA A 339 -25.92 -4.47 -14.00
N GLY A 340 -25.59 -3.82 -12.89
CA GLY A 340 -24.28 -3.92 -12.23
C GLY A 340 -23.31 -2.78 -12.51
N ASP A 341 -23.64 -1.90 -13.45
CA ASP A 341 -22.81 -0.72 -13.75
C ASP A 341 -22.71 0.19 -12.52
N SER A 342 -21.51 0.71 -12.33
CA SER A 342 -21.26 1.67 -11.25
C SER A 342 -20.08 2.58 -11.55
N LEU A 343 -20.16 3.80 -11.01
CA LEU A 343 -19.15 4.84 -11.13
C LEU A 343 -18.71 5.26 -9.73
N TYR A 344 -17.39 5.26 -9.48
CA TYR A 344 -16.78 5.90 -8.33
C TYR A 344 -16.10 7.20 -8.73
N LEU A 345 -16.30 8.22 -7.92
CA LEU A 345 -15.58 9.49 -7.98
C LEU A 345 -15.06 9.82 -6.57
N GLN A 346 -13.78 10.18 -6.46
CA GLN A 346 -13.16 10.53 -5.19
C GLN A 346 -12.20 11.68 -5.38
N GLY A 347 -12.19 12.61 -4.43
CA GLY A 347 -11.21 13.67 -4.36
C GLY A 347 -10.67 13.79 -2.94
N SER A 348 -9.37 14.06 -2.79
CA SER A 348 -8.72 14.25 -1.50
C SER A 348 -7.70 15.39 -1.53
N TYR A 349 -7.53 16.02 -0.38
CA TYR A 349 -6.50 17.03 -0.13
C TYR A 349 -5.85 16.76 1.23
N GLY A 350 -4.54 16.96 1.33
CA GLY A 350 -3.81 16.77 2.57
C GLY A 350 -2.60 17.69 2.69
N GLU A 351 -2.27 18.03 3.93
CA GLU A 351 -1.09 18.78 4.33
C GLU A 351 -0.38 18.00 5.42
N GLY A 352 0.90 17.63 5.20
CA GLY A 352 1.65 16.77 6.11
C GLY A 352 1.05 15.37 6.31
N ALA A 353 0.19 14.88 5.39
CA ALA A 353 -0.56 13.64 5.52
C ALA A 353 -0.75 12.98 4.15
N GLN A 354 0.35 12.77 3.43
CA GLN A 354 0.33 12.46 2.00
C GLN A 354 -0.19 11.06 1.67
N ILE A 355 -0.08 10.11 2.59
CA ILE A 355 -0.64 8.76 2.38
C ILE A 355 -2.17 8.81 2.33
N TYR A 356 -2.80 9.74 3.05
CA TYR A 356 -4.25 9.95 3.02
C TYR A 356 -4.76 10.49 1.67
N THR A 357 -3.87 11.02 0.84
CA THR A 357 -4.17 11.44 -0.53
C THR A 357 -3.68 10.44 -1.59
N GLY A 358 -3.07 9.33 -1.17
CA GLY A 358 -2.57 8.28 -2.08
C GLY A 358 -1.08 8.35 -2.40
N TYR A 359 -0.35 9.35 -1.91
CA TYR A 359 1.10 9.44 -2.09
C TYR A 359 1.85 8.75 -0.97
N SER A 360 2.61 7.71 -1.29
CA SER A 360 3.36 6.93 -0.32
C SER A 360 4.70 6.47 -0.86
N GLN A 361 5.73 6.60 -0.02
CA GLN A 361 7.04 5.99 -0.24
C GLN A 361 7.41 4.96 0.83
N TYR A 362 6.51 4.68 1.71
CA TYR A 362 6.73 3.70 2.75
C TYR A 362 6.79 2.30 2.15
N ILE A 363 7.84 1.52 2.46
CA ILE A 363 7.93 0.12 2.04
C ILE A 363 6.74 -0.64 2.62
N GLY A 364 5.96 -1.27 1.75
CA GLY A 364 4.75 -2.00 2.12
C GLY A 364 3.49 -1.16 2.19
N THR A 365 3.56 0.12 2.02
CA THR A 365 2.40 0.95 1.77
C THR A 365 2.10 1.03 0.28
N TYR A 366 1.04 1.72 -0.06
CA TYR A 366 0.65 1.92 -1.43
C TYR A 366 1.66 2.79 -2.17
N THR A 367 2.18 2.28 -3.26
CA THR A 367 3.21 2.94 -4.05
C THR A 367 2.77 3.09 -5.49
N ALA A 368 1.60 3.63 -5.71
CA ALA A 368 1.16 4.08 -7.04
C ALA A 368 2.03 5.22 -7.57
N SER A 369 2.93 5.65 -6.78
CA SER A 369 3.69 6.85 -6.95
C SER A 369 4.84 6.68 -7.94
N ALA A 370 5.29 7.80 -8.47
CA ALA A 370 6.41 7.92 -9.39
C ALA A 370 7.73 7.34 -8.85
N GLY A 371 7.91 7.31 -7.56
CA GLY A 371 9.10 6.71 -6.95
C GLY A 371 9.28 5.25 -7.32
N ASN A 372 8.19 4.57 -7.64
CA ASN A 372 8.16 3.17 -8.06
C ASN A 372 7.73 2.98 -9.51
N THR A 373 7.75 4.02 -10.29
CA THR A 373 7.62 3.90 -11.73
C THR A 373 8.85 3.19 -12.25
N GLN A 374 8.72 1.92 -12.58
CA GLN A 374 9.84 1.17 -13.16
C GLN A 374 10.30 1.85 -14.45
N GLY A 375 11.62 1.94 -14.63
CA GLY A 375 12.19 2.65 -15.75
C GLY A 375 12.23 4.17 -15.60
N SER A 376 11.80 4.73 -14.46
CA SER A 376 11.85 6.16 -14.22
C SER A 376 13.28 6.70 -14.24
N PRO A 377 13.56 7.79 -14.96
CA PRO A 377 14.86 8.45 -14.97
C PRO A 377 15.20 9.13 -13.65
N PHE A 378 14.24 9.31 -12.75
CA PHE A 378 14.44 9.89 -11.43
C PHE A 378 13.52 9.23 -10.39
N ALA A 379 13.88 9.35 -9.12
CA ALA A 379 13.00 9.01 -8.01
C ALA A 379 12.30 10.28 -7.51
N SER A 380 10.99 10.23 -7.37
CA SER A 380 10.23 11.26 -6.66
C SER A 380 10.29 10.99 -5.16
N TYR A 381 10.45 12.05 -4.39
CA TYR A 381 10.47 11.96 -2.93
C TYR A 381 9.08 12.32 -2.40
N PHE A 382 8.40 11.36 -1.80
CA PHE A 382 7.13 11.60 -1.14
C PHE A 382 7.37 11.63 0.36
N THR A 383 7.28 12.81 0.92
CA THR A 383 7.51 13.05 2.34
C THR A 383 6.36 13.86 2.91
N ASP A 384 6.00 13.60 4.16
CA ASP A 384 4.97 14.39 4.84
C ASP A 384 5.49 15.77 5.22
N ALA A 385 6.79 15.89 5.53
CA ALA A 385 7.42 17.16 5.84
C ALA A 385 8.93 17.14 5.58
N ALA A 386 9.52 18.34 5.42
CA ALA A 386 10.96 18.58 5.39
C ALA A 386 11.36 19.45 6.59
N VAL A 387 12.49 19.12 7.21
CA VAL A 387 13.01 19.94 8.33
C VAL A 387 13.80 21.12 7.80
N ASN A 388 13.42 22.32 8.22
CA ASN A 388 14.16 23.54 7.94
C ASN A 388 15.46 23.55 8.73
N PRO A 389 16.64 23.59 8.08
CA PRO A 389 17.93 23.44 8.75
C PRO A 389 18.33 24.64 9.62
N LEU A 390 17.71 25.80 9.47
CA LEU A 390 17.99 26.98 10.29
C LEU A 390 17.10 27.08 11.53
N THR A 391 15.86 26.66 11.42
CA THR A 391 14.85 26.87 12.47
C THR A 391 14.44 25.60 13.20
N GLY A 392 14.75 24.41 12.66
CA GLY A 392 14.26 23.14 13.15
C GLY A 392 12.75 22.91 12.95
N LYS A 393 12.04 23.84 12.30
CA LYS A 393 10.62 23.69 12.00
C LYS A 393 10.41 22.71 10.86
N MET A 394 9.36 21.93 10.93
CA MET A 394 8.91 21.12 9.82
C MET A 394 8.12 21.99 8.83
N GLU A 395 8.49 21.94 7.56
CA GLU A 395 7.70 22.45 6.45
C GLU A 395 6.87 21.30 5.89
N LEU A 396 5.56 21.37 6.09
CA LEU A 396 4.63 20.35 5.63
C LEU A 396 4.54 20.37 4.10
N SER A 397 4.52 19.19 3.49
CA SER A 397 4.17 19.07 2.08
C SER A 397 2.65 19.04 1.90
N THR A 398 2.19 19.42 0.74
CA THR A 398 0.77 19.39 0.38
C THR A 398 0.53 18.51 -0.82
N SER A 399 -0.60 17.82 -0.85
CA SER A 399 -1.03 17.09 -2.05
C SER A 399 -2.53 17.09 -2.20
N TRP A 400 -2.97 16.90 -3.43
CA TRP A 400 -4.37 16.62 -3.74
C TRP A 400 -4.46 15.58 -4.86
N THR A 401 -5.53 14.80 -4.85
CA THR A 401 -5.79 13.78 -5.85
C THR A 401 -7.26 13.71 -6.21
N VAL A 402 -7.53 13.32 -7.46
CA VAL A 402 -8.85 12.96 -7.94
C VAL A 402 -8.79 11.61 -8.62
N VAL A 403 -9.80 10.78 -8.39
CA VAL A 403 -9.92 9.43 -8.92
C VAL A 403 -11.30 9.24 -9.51
N GLY A 404 -11.39 8.64 -10.68
CA GLY A 404 -12.62 8.17 -11.27
C GLY A 404 -12.46 6.73 -11.75
N SER A 405 -13.43 5.88 -11.48
CA SER A 405 -13.45 4.50 -11.94
C SER A 405 -14.86 4.10 -12.34
N TYR A 406 -15.03 3.62 -13.56
CA TYR A 406 -16.30 3.19 -14.10
C TYR A 406 -16.25 1.72 -14.47
N LEU A 407 -17.18 0.94 -13.92
CA LEU A 407 -17.41 -0.46 -14.23
C LEU A 407 -18.61 -0.60 -15.14
N HIS A 408 -18.45 -1.31 -16.27
CA HIS A 408 -19.50 -1.58 -17.24
C HIS A 408 -19.64 -3.08 -17.53
N TYR A 409 -20.87 -3.57 -17.53
CA TYR A 409 -21.23 -4.92 -17.92
C TYR A 409 -21.75 -4.97 -19.36
N TRP A 410 -20.94 -5.54 -20.25
CA TRP A 410 -21.33 -5.81 -21.66
C TRP A 410 -22.34 -6.94 -21.75
N ALA A 411 -22.20 -7.92 -20.88
CA ALA A 411 -23.06 -9.10 -20.71
C ALA A 411 -22.88 -9.60 -19.26
N PRO A 412 -23.74 -10.52 -18.77
CA PRO A 412 -23.58 -11.07 -17.43
C PRO A 412 -22.19 -11.66 -17.15
N GLU A 413 -21.53 -12.23 -18.18
CA GLU A 413 -20.21 -12.85 -18.08
C GLU A 413 -19.06 -11.91 -18.41
N TRP A 414 -19.33 -10.73 -19.00
CA TRP A 414 -18.29 -9.81 -19.48
C TRP A 414 -18.43 -8.44 -18.88
N ARG A 415 -17.37 -7.97 -18.26
CA ARG A 415 -17.29 -6.61 -17.74
C ARG A 415 -15.93 -5.97 -18.00
N SER A 416 -15.92 -4.66 -18.06
CA SER A 416 -14.73 -3.84 -18.20
C SER A 416 -14.73 -2.73 -17.16
N ALA A 417 -13.56 -2.32 -16.68
CA ALA A 417 -13.40 -1.10 -15.92
C ALA A 417 -12.48 -0.13 -16.66
N ILE A 418 -12.80 1.16 -16.58
CA ILE A 418 -11.93 2.26 -16.99
C ILE A 418 -11.60 3.06 -15.75
N ILE A 419 -10.31 3.31 -15.54
CA ILE A 419 -9.79 3.91 -14.33
C ILE A 419 -8.94 5.11 -14.74
N GLY A 420 -9.12 6.24 -14.06
CA GLY A 420 -8.31 7.43 -14.24
C GLY A 420 -8.08 8.13 -12.92
N SER A 421 -6.87 8.63 -12.71
CA SER A 421 -6.57 9.47 -11.58
C SER A 421 -5.52 10.52 -11.94
N TYR A 422 -5.63 11.66 -11.27
CA TYR A 422 -4.67 12.75 -11.36
C TYR A 422 -4.38 13.29 -9.97
N GLY A 423 -3.15 13.71 -9.73
CA GLY A 423 -2.78 14.36 -8.49
C GLY A 423 -1.53 15.20 -8.59
N GLU A 424 -1.35 16.05 -7.60
CA GLU A 424 -0.19 16.91 -7.47
C GLU A 424 0.35 16.84 -6.05
N MET A 425 1.67 16.92 -5.95
CA MET A 425 2.39 17.02 -4.70
C MET A 425 3.34 18.22 -4.74
N ASN A 426 3.26 19.06 -3.73
CA ASN A 426 4.02 20.30 -3.63
C ASN A 426 4.79 20.35 -2.30
N PHE A 427 5.98 20.93 -2.34
CA PHE A 427 6.91 21.03 -1.21
C PHE A 427 7.17 22.47 -0.81
N GLY A 428 7.49 22.68 0.46
CA GLY A 428 7.99 23.96 0.95
C GLY A 428 9.30 24.35 0.25
N LYS A 429 9.34 25.56 -0.32
CA LYS A 429 10.50 26.05 -1.06
C LYS A 429 11.66 26.45 -0.16
N THR A 430 11.38 26.78 1.08
CA THR A 430 12.40 27.25 2.05
C THR A 430 13.39 26.15 2.37
N SER A 431 12.91 24.97 2.77
CA SER A 431 13.78 23.81 3.06
C SER A 431 14.61 23.41 1.85
N ARG A 432 14.01 23.37 0.65
CA ARG A 432 14.75 23.06 -0.57
C ARG A 432 15.87 24.08 -0.85
N ASN A 433 15.58 25.37 -0.76
CA ASN A 433 16.54 26.43 -1.04
C ASN A 433 17.69 26.45 -0.01
N LEU A 434 17.36 26.24 1.27
CA LEU A 434 18.36 26.18 2.34
C LEU A 434 19.27 24.96 2.21
N LEU A 435 18.72 23.79 1.89
CA LEU A 435 19.53 22.59 1.62
C LEU A 435 20.46 22.78 0.42
N GLY A 436 19.98 23.45 -0.64
CA GLY A 436 20.82 23.83 -1.78
C GLY A 436 21.94 24.79 -1.40
N GLY A 437 21.66 25.78 -0.54
CA GLY A 437 22.66 26.71 0.01
C GLY A 437 23.69 26.03 0.93
N LEU A 438 23.33 24.96 1.59
CA LEU A 438 24.22 24.14 2.41
C LEU A 438 24.97 23.06 1.58
N ASN A 439 24.90 23.13 0.27
CA ASN A 439 25.57 22.22 -0.65
C ASN A 439 25.17 20.74 -0.54
N PHE A 440 23.92 20.45 -0.23
CA PHE A 440 23.41 19.09 -0.29
C PHE A 440 22.88 18.75 -1.68
N ASN A 441 23.14 17.55 -2.17
CA ASN A 441 22.64 17.07 -3.48
C ASN A 441 21.20 16.55 -3.45
N GLY A 442 20.53 16.64 -2.31
CA GLY A 442 19.20 16.10 -2.08
C GLY A 442 19.15 14.60 -1.83
N LEU A 443 20.30 13.94 -1.83
CA LEU A 443 20.48 12.53 -1.42
C LEU A 443 21.20 12.45 -0.06
N GLY A 444 21.32 13.57 0.65
CA GLY A 444 21.99 13.65 1.94
C GLY A 444 23.52 13.76 1.87
N ASN A 445 24.08 13.83 0.69
CA ASN A 445 25.52 14.01 0.50
C ASN A 445 25.83 15.48 0.19
N PRO A 446 26.85 16.07 0.81
CA PRO A 446 27.31 17.39 0.44
C PRO A 446 27.83 17.38 -1.01
N VAL A 447 27.56 18.44 -1.75
CA VAL A 447 28.11 18.67 -3.09
C VAL A 447 29.02 19.89 -3.05
N ASN A 448 30.09 19.83 -3.85
CA ASN A 448 31.08 20.92 -3.93
C ASN A 448 30.55 22.18 -4.64
N SER A 449 29.31 22.13 -5.13
CA SER A 449 28.70 23.24 -5.88
C SER A 449 27.21 23.38 -5.56
N PRO A 450 26.77 24.55 -5.07
CA PRO A 450 25.33 24.84 -4.85
C PRO A 450 24.49 24.67 -6.11
N GLY A 451 25.06 24.96 -7.28
CA GLY A 451 24.36 24.79 -8.56
C GLY A 451 23.99 23.35 -8.88
N ALA A 452 24.73 22.37 -8.35
CA ALA A 452 24.43 20.95 -8.56
C ALA A 452 23.08 20.53 -7.97
N PHE A 453 22.66 21.15 -6.87
CA PHE A 453 21.38 20.85 -6.23
C PHE A 453 20.17 21.23 -7.10
N LEU A 454 20.33 22.18 -8.02
CA LEU A 454 19.28 22.55 -8.98
C LEU A 454 18.80 21.36 -9.82
N TYR A 455 19.65 20.36 -10.04
CA TYR A 455 19.36 19.16 -10.81
C TYR A 455 19.07 17.93 -9.97
N SER A 456 18.85 18.12 -8.66
CA SER A 456 18.39 17.08 -7.75
C SER A 456 16.87 16.91 -7.83
N ALA A 457 16.38 15.67 -7.70
CA ALA A 457 14.95 15.36 -7.61
C ALA A 457 14.35 15.66 -6.22
N ALA A 458 15.18 15.97 -5.21
CA ALA A 458 14.72 16.20 -3.85
C ALA A 458 13.76 17.39 -3.75
N LEU A 459 12.64 17.20 -3.05
CA LEU A 459 11.63 18.22 -2.74
C LEU A 459 11.20 19.03 -3.98
N ARG A 460 11.02 18.37 -5.11
CA ARG A 460 10.45 18.97 -6.32
C ARG A 460 8.98 18.67 -6.44
N ASP A 461 8.22 19.73 -6.77
CA ASP A 461 6.80 19.62 -7.06
C ASP A 461 6.58 18.70 -8.26
N THR A 462 5.62 17.79 -8.13
CA THR A 462 5.28 16.83 -9.17
C THR A 462 3.78 16.82 -9.45
N SER A 463 3.42 16.44 -10.67
CA SER A 463 2.08 15.99 -11.03
C SER A 463 2.13 14.57 -11.55
N GLN A 464 1.07 13.82 -11.34
CA GLN A 464 1.00 12.41 -11.73
C GLN A 464 -0.36 12.10 -12.36
N ILE A 465 -0.32 11.32 -13.45
CA ILE A 465 -1.49 10.74 -14.10
C ILE A 465 -1.36 9.24 -14.04
N VAL A 466 -2.43 8.56 -13.65
CA VAL A 466 -2.56 7.12 -13.78
C VAL A 466 -3.85 6.84 -14.55
N ALA A 467 -3.78 6.04 -15.62
CA ALA A 467 -4.92 5.65 -16.41
C ALA A 467 -4.84 4.17 -16.77
N GLY A 468 -5.95 3.48 -16.74
CA GLY A 468 -6.00 2.05 -17.02
C GLY A 468 -7.36 1.59 -17.53
N ALA A 469 -7.36 0.40 -18.10
CA ALA A 469 -8.57 -0.30 -18.48
C ALA A 469 -8.40 -1.80 -18.32
N SER A 470 -9.49 -2.47 -17.94
CA SER A 470 -9.53 -3.91 -17.79
C SER A 470 -10.66 -4.52 -18.59
N ILE A 471 -10.53 -5.82 -18.90
CA ILE A 471 -11.60 -6.68 -19.35
C ILE A 471 -11.58 -7.97 -18.51
N ILE A 472 -12.74 -8.38 -18.02
CA ILE A 472 -12.90 -9.54 -17.15
C ILE A 472 -14.02 -10.40 -17.71
N TRP A 473 -13.73 -11.69 -17.85
CA TRP A 473 -14.66 -12.74 -18.22
C TRP A 473 -14.96 -13.64 -17.03
N SER A 474 -16.23 -13.80 -16.71
CA SER A 474 -16.74 -14.63 -15.62
C SER A 474 -17.57 -15.79 -16.21
N PRO A 475 -16.94 -16.85 -16.77
CA PRO A 475 -17.64 -17.91 -17.49
C PRO A 475 -18.59 -18.72 -16.62
N VAL A 476 -18.31 -18.77 -15.34
CA VAL A 476 -19.15 -19.41 -14.32
C VAL A 476 -19.12 -18.57 -13.05
N LYS A 477 -20.07 -18.78 -12.18
CA LYS A 477 -20.15 -18.09 -10.88
C LYS A 477 -18.83 -18.23 -10.11
N ASP A 478 -18.40 -17.13 -9.52
CA ASP A 478 -17.21 -17.02 -8.65
C ASP A 478 -15.86 -17.33 -9.34
N LEU A 479 -15.80 -17.38 -10.69
CA LEU A 479 -14.57 -17.50 -11.46
C LEU A 479 -14.40 -16.27 -12.36
N ASP A 480 -13.30 -15.54 -12.17
CA ASP A 480 -12.92 -14.38 -12.97
C ASP A 480 -11.60 -14.64 -13.70
N ILE A 481 -11.57 -14.33 -14.98
CA ILE A 481 -10.37 -14.31 -15.82
C ILE A 481 -10.28 -12.94 -16.45
N GLY A 482 -9.23 -12.19 -16.18
CA GLY A 482 -9.15 -10.79 -16.64
C GLY A 482 -7.74 -10.35 -16.98
N VAL A 483 -7.70 -9.29 -17.77
CA VAL A 483 -6.47 -8.56 -18.14
C VAL A 483 -6.71 -7.08 -17.91
N GLU A 484 -5.71 -6.38 -17.39
CA GLU A 484 -5.70 -4.93 -17.21
C GLU A 484 -4.38 -4.35 -17.71
N GLY A 485 -4.48 -3.26 -18.46
CA GLY A 485 -3.38 -2.41 -18.84
C GLY A 485 -3.42 -1.11 -18.04
N LEU A 486 -2.26 -0.63 -17.60
CA LEU A 486 -2.11 0.58 -16.83
C LEU A 486 -0.97 1.43 -17.38
N TYR A 487 -1.20 2.72 -17.51
CA TYR A 487 -0.22 3.75 -17.82
C TYR A 487 -0.07 4.69 -16.63
N ASN A 488 1.16 4.99 -16.25
CA ASN A 488 1.48 5.91 -15.18
C ASN A 488 2.55 6.90 -15.67
N ARG A 489 2.29 8.20 -15.50
CA ARG A 489 3.24 9.26 -15.85
C ARG A 489 3.36 10.25 -14.72
N VAL A 490 4.60 10.66 -14.46
CA VAL A 490 4.94 11.72 -13.52
C VAL A 490 5.71 12.81 -14.24
N ASP A 491 5.30 14.04 -14.02
CA ASP A 491 5.96 15.23 -14.53
C ASP A 491 6.45 16.09 -13.36
N LEU A 492 7.65 16.66 -13.50
CA LEU A 492 8.12 17.72 -12.62
C LEU A 492 7.43 19.01 -12.99
N LYS A 493 6.81 19.70 -12.05
CA LYS A 493 6.12 20.99 -12.28
C LYS A 493 7.09 22.13 -12.57
N GLY A 494 8.39 21.92 -12.38
CA GLY A 494 9.41 22.90 -12.73
C GLY A 494 10.83 22.34 -12.74
N GLY A 495 11.63 22.83 -13.67
CA GLY A 495 13.03 22.46 -13.82
C GLY A 495 13.23 21.07 -14.44
N ARG A 496 14.44 20.56 -14.31
CA ARG A 496 14.90 19.26 -14.79
C ARG A 496 15.78 18.61 -13.74
N VAL A 497 15.91 17.30 -13.80
CA VAL A 497 16.78 16.52 -12.91
C VAL A 497 17.71 15.63 -13.73
N ILE A 498 18.78 15.15 -13.14
CA ILE A 498 19.70 14.24 -13.82
C ILE A 498 18.95 12.95 -14.16
N ASP A 499 19.07 12.54 -15.42
CA ASP A 499 18.49 11.30 -15.94
C ASP A 499 19.34 10.10 -15.46
N GLN A 500 18.89 9.40 -14.44
CA GLN A 500 19.57 8.27 -13.84
C GLN A 500 19.53 7.01 -14.73
N ASN A 501 18.71 6.97 -15.77
CA ASN A 501 18.72 5.89 -16.74
C ASN A 501 19.88 6.04 -17.73
N LYS A 502 20.21 7.30 -18.09
CA LYS A 502 21.32 7.61 -19.02
C LYS A 502 22.64 7.87 -18.31
N ALA A 503 22.60 8.28 -17.05
CA ALA A 503 23.78 8.51 -16.21
C ALA A 503 23.56 7.92 -14.80
N PRO A 504 23.58 6.57 -14.66
CA PRO A 504 23.29 5.90 -13.39
C PRO A 504 24.25 6.32 -12.28
N GLY A 505 23.70 6.68 -11.11
CA GLY A 505 24.48 7.12 -9.96
C GLY A 505 25.17 8.48 -10.11
N ALA A 506 25.00 9.17 -11.25
CA ALA A 506 25.64 10.45 -11.47
C ALA A 506 25.06 11.55 -10.59
N VAL A 507 25.96 12.35 -10.03
CA VAL A 507 25.67 13.59 -9.31
C VAL A 507 26.42 14.70 -10.04
N ALA A 508 25.80 15.88 -10.19
CA ALA A 508 26.48 17.00 -10.79
C ALA A 508 27.62 17.47 -9.89
N ALA A 509 28.82 17.56 -10.42
CA ALA A 509 29.97 18.17 -9.75
C ALA A 509 29.92 19.71 -9.82
N GLY A 510 29.14 20.25 -10.75
CA GLY A 510 29.00 21.69 -10.97
C GLY A 510 28.09 21.97 -12.16
N LEU A 511 28.11 23.24 -12.60
CA LEU A 511 27.44 23.70 -13.81
C LEU A 511 28.48 24.24 -14.79
N ASN A 512 28.25 24.04 -16.10
CA ASN A 512 29.02 24.69 -17.14
C ASN A 512 28.55 26.14 -17.36
N ALA A 513 29.19 26.87 -18.28
CA ALA A 513 28.85 28.26 -18.61
C ALA A 513 27.40 28.44 -19.14
N ALA A 514 26.77 27.36 -19.67
CA ALA A 514 25.38 27.36 -20.09
C ALA A 514 24.40 26.98 -18.96
N GLY A 515 24.89 26.79 -17.73
CA GLY A 515 24.07 26.38 -16.59
C GLY A 515 23.65 24.93 -16.58
N LEU A 516 24.25 24.06 -17.43
CA LEU A 516 23.94 22.63 -17.50
C LEU A 516 24.78 21.84 -16.49
N PRO A 517 24.23 20.75 -15.90
CA PRO A 517 24.95 19.92 -14.93
C PRO A 517 26.10 19.18 -15.62
N VAL A 518 27.27 19.19 -14.98
CA VAL A 518 28.45 18.48 -15.47
C VAL A 518 28.97 17.49 -14.42
N ALA A 519 29.50 16.38 -14.91
CA ALA A 519 30.24 15.42 -14.10
C ALA A 519 31.62 15.99 -13.71
N ALA A 520 32.34 15.32 -12.80
CA ALA A 520 33.67 15.75 -12.36
C ALA A 520 34.69 15.86 -13.50
N ASN A 521 34.53 15.12 -14.59
CA ASN A 521 35.35 15.22 -15.80
C ASN A 521 34.90 16.30 -16.79
N GLY A 522 33.93 17.14 -16.43
CA GLY A 522 33.40 18.22 -17.27
C GLY A 522 32.34 17.77 -18.31
N ALA A 523 32.01 16.50 -18.40
CA ALA A 523 30.99 16.01 -19.33
C ALA A 523 29.59 16.47 -18.89
N VAL A 524 28.79 16.96 -19.85
CA VAL A 524 27.40 17.36 -19.58
C VAL A 524 26.54 16.14 -19.26
N LEU A 525 25.83 16.18 -18.15
CA LEU A 525 24.94 15.11 -17.71
C LEU A 525 23.58 15.24 -18.38
N PRO A 526 23.00 14.13 -18.85
CA PRO A 526 21.65 14.11 -19.40
C PRO A 526 20.61 14.44 -18.32
N THR A 527 19.52 15.12 -18.71
CA THR A 527 18.47 15.53 -17.80
C THR A 527 17.09 15.10 -18.28
N ALA A 528 16.18 14.88 -17.36
CA ALA A 528 14.77 14.56 -17.59
C ALA A 528 13.86 15.46 -16.76
N ASN A 529 12.60 15.62 -17.18
CA ASN A 529 11.55 16.32 -16.44
C ASN A 529 10.27 15.51 -16.33
N SER A 530 10.23 14.34 -16.94
CA SER A 530 9.09 13.41 -16.87
C SER A 530 9.56 11.97 -16.83
N ALA A 531 8.72 11.12 -16.31
CA ALA A 531 8.89 9.67 -16.30
C ALA A 531 7.54 9.01 -16.57
N ASP A 532 7.53 7.96 -17.38
CA ASP A 532 6.33 7.18 -17.62
C ASP A 532 6.63 5.68 -17.58
N THR A 533 5.60 4.90 -17.30
CA THR A 533 5.67 3.44 -17.30
C THR A 533 4.35 2.84 -17.76
N PHE A 534 4.46 1.65 -18.30
CA PHE A 534 3.33 0.85 -18.73
C PHE A 534 3.40 -0.53 -18.08
N GLN A 535 2.26 -1.02 -17.61
CA GLN A 535 2.13 -2.35 -17.01
C GLN A 535 0.94 -3.09 -17.62
N VAL A 536 1.05 -4.40 -17.73
CA VAL A 536 -0.07 -5.29 -18.07
C VAL A 536 -0.12 -6.40 -17.05
N ARG A 537 -1.32 -6.73 -16.60
CA ARG A 537 -1.53 -7.85 -15.67
C ARG A 537 -2.69 -8.71 -16.12
N MET A 538 -2.46 -10.01 -16.07
CA MET A 538 -3.47 -11.05 -16.16
C MET A 538 -3.78 -11.58 -14.76
N ARG A 539 -5.06 -11.89 -14.52
CA ARG A 539 -5.54 -12.51 -13.27
C ARG A 539 -6.51 -13.63 -13.60
N VAL A 540 -6.35 -14.74 -12.90
CA VAL A 540 -7.36 -15.81 -12.78
C VAL A 540 -7.68 -15.96 -11.31
N GLN A 541 -8.96 -15.86 -10.94
CA GLN A 541 -9.40 -15.88 -9.56
C GLN A 541 -10.66 -16.73 -9.40
N ARG A 542 -10.67 -17.59 -8.39
CA ARG A 542 -11.86 -18.31 -7.93
C ARG A 542 -12.15 -17.93 -6.49
N ASP A 543 -13.37 -17.45 -6.23
CA ASP A 543 -13.92 -17.26 -4.88
C ASP A 543 -14.75 -18.49 -4.48
N PHE A 544 -14.84 -18.81 -3.18
CA PHE A 544 -15.63 -19.93 -2.64
C PHE A 544 -16.20 -19.64 -1.27
#